data_fda031fb57f02a09a393bf2679d8e0af
#
_entry.id   fda031fb57f02a09a393bf2679d8e0af
#
_cell.length_a   1.000
_cell.length_b   1.000
_cell.length_c   1.000
_cell.angle_alpha   90.00
_cell.angle_beta   90.00
_cell.angle_gamma   90.00
#
_symmetry.space_group_name_H-M   'P 1'
#
loop_
_entity.id
_entity.type
_entity.pdbx_description
1 polymer ?
#
loop_
_entity_poly.entity_id
_entity_poly.type
_entity_poly.pdbx_seq_one_letter_code
_entity_poly.pdbx_strand_id
1 'polypeptide(L)'
;GRITTDHPKLSTYTPSEFRQWRQEGKLPSFGAIVTFSSVEHSGLGRYGDALNPWGDLIAIARAWCVAATDAKLVIGVMSGDDRIEWNAHRRYGRLRYPYLATNWQLEWASPTGKQRVHVFGRIDANAPLLAPL
;
A
#
# COMPACT_ATOMS: atom_id res chain seq x y z
N GLY A 1 -8.47 4.98 -16.69
CA GLY A 1 -7.88 4.70 -17.99
C GLY A 1 -6.43 4.26 -17.84
N ARG A 2 -5.90 3.63 -18.89
CA ARG A 2 -4.49 3.20 -18.92
C ARG A 2 -3.58 4.40 -19.09
N ILE A 3 -2.54 4.50 -18.27
CA ILE A 3 -1.44 5.43 -18.48
C ILE A 3 -0.51 4.82 -19.52
N THR A 4 -0.12 5.59 -20.53
CA THR A 4 0.84 5.18 -21.56
C THR A 4 2.14 5.95 -21.39
N THR A 5 3.28 5.33 -21.74
CA THR A 5 4.60 5.95 -21.67
C THR A 5 5.51 5.40 -22.74
N ASP A 6 6.35 6.25 -23.30
CA ASP A 6 7.40 5.86 -24.26
C ASP A 6 8.76 5.67 -23.58
N HIS A 7 8.84 5.88 -22.27
CA HIS A 7 10.10 5.79 -21.56
C HIS A 7 10.56 4.32 -21.45
N PRO A 8 11.80 3.98 -21.88
CA PRO A 8 12.25 2.59 -22.03
C PRO A 8 12.38 1.81 -20.71
N LYS A 9 12.43 2.52 -19.57
CA LYS A 9 12.52 1.90 -18.23
C LYS A 9 11.22 1.92 -17.46
N LEU A 10 10.11 2.39 -18.06
CA LEU A 10 8.81 2.42 -17.42
C LEU A 10 7.86 1.43 -18.10
N SER A 11 7.18 0.66 -17.26
CA SER A 11 6.11 -0.23 -17.69
C SER A 11 4.84 0.16 -16.94
N THR A 12 3.72 0.16 -17.64
CA THR A 12 2.41 0.50 -17.07
C THR A 12 1.50 -0.70 -17.14
N TYR A 13 0.77 -0.93 -16.07
CA TYR A 13 -0.17 -2.03 -15.96
C TYR A 13 -1.52 -1.53 -15.46
N THR A 14 -2.57 -2.05 -16.02
CA THR A 14 -3.88 -1.98 -15.38
C THR A 14 -3.92 -2.96 -14.20
N PRO A 15 -4.83 -2.79 -13.24
CA PRO A 15 -4.96 -3.75 -12.13
C PRO A 15 -5.21 -5.20 -12.58
N SER A 16 -5.93 -5.40 -13.70
CA SER A 16 -6.17 -6.71 -14.26
C SER A 16 -4.93 -7.33 -14.90
N GLU A 17 -4.17 -6.54 -15.68
CA GLU A 17 -2.89 -6.98 -16.25
C GLU A 17 -1.89 -7.33 -15.16
N PHE A 18 -1.76 -6.50 -14.13
CA PHE A 18 -0.87 -6.78 -13.00
C PHE A 18 -1.23 -8.09 -12.29
N ARG A 19 -2.52 -8.34 -12.08
CA ARG A 19 -3.02 -9.58 -11.48
C ARG A 19 -2.70 -10.79 -12.34
N GLN A 20 -2.95 -10.69 -13.66
CA GLN A 20 -2.66 -11.75 -14.63
C GLN A 20 -1.15 -12.07 -14.64
N TRP A 21 -0.30 -11.07 -14.75
CA TRP A 21 1.15 -11.26 -14.77
C TRP A 21 1.68 -11.90 -13.49
N ARG A 22 1.08 -11.55 -12.34
CA ARG A 22 1.40 -12.20 -11.09
C ARG A 22 1.01 -13.68 -11.11
N GLN A 23 -0.18 -14.01 -11.57
CA GLN A 23 -0.66 -15.40 -11.67
C GLN A 23 0.21 -16.24 -12.61
N GLU A 24 0.71 -15.63 -13.68
CA GLU A 24 1.59 -16.26 -14.65
C GLU A 24 3.07 -16.29 -14.23
N GLY A 25 3.40 -15.75 -13.06
CA GLY A 25 4.79 -15.70 -12.57
C GLY A 25 5.69 -14.75 -13.34
N LYS A 26 5.14 -13.79 -14.09
CA LYS A 26 5.89 -12.86 -14.95
C LYS A 26 6.29 -11.56 -14.25
N LEU A 27 5.75 -11.26 -13.09
CA LEU A 27 6.14 -10.07 -12.34
C LEU A 27 7.48 -10.29 -11.65
N PRO A 28 8.42 -9.33 -11.74
CA PRO A 28 9.62 -9.34 -10.92
C PRO A 28 9.27 -9.08 -9.46
N SER A 29 10.18 -9.43 -8.55
CA SER A 29 10.15 -8.90 -7.18
C SER A 29 10.64 -7.46 -7.19
N PHE A 30 9.92 -6.58 -6.47
CA PHE A 30 10.23 -5.16 -6.45
C PHE A 30 11.10 -4.80 -5.24
N GLY A 31 12.21 -4.08 -5.49
CA GLY A 31 13.10 -3.58 -4.44
C GLY A 31 12.57 -2.33 -3.72
N ALA A 32 11.66 -1.61 -4.35
CA ALA A 32 10.97 -0.45 -3.75
C ALA A 32 9.54 -0.36 -4.26
N ILE A 33 8.63 -0.04 -3.36
CA ILE A 33 7.21 0.20 -3.67
C ILE A 33 6.84 1.54 -3.07
N VAL A 34 6.24 2.41 -3.86
CA VAL A 34 5.88 3.76 -3.45
C VAL A 34 4.38 3.99 -3.68
N THR A 35 3.71 4.47 -2.65
CA THR A 35 2.32 4.92 -2.74
C THR A 35 2.15 6.24 -1.97
N PHE A 36 1.56 7.23 -2.59
CA PHE A 36 1.36 8.53 -1.99
C PHE A 36 -0.07 9.01 -2.28
N SER A 37 -0.82 9.36 -1.24
CA SER A 37 -2.20 9.84 -1.33
C SER A 37 -3.07 8.94 -2.23
N SER A 38 -3.02 7.63 -2.00
CA SER A 38 -3.71 6.63 -2.81
C SER A 38 -4.36 5.55 -1.95
N VAL A 39 -3.59 4.88 -1.11
CA VAL A 39 -4.07 3.72 -0.35
C VAL A 39 -5.19 4.07 0.64
N GLU A 40 -5.18 5.25 1.20
CA GLU A 40 -6.22 5.75 2.11
C GLU A 40 -7.60 5.88 1.47
N HIS A 41 -7.67 5.91 0.15
CA HIS A 41 -8.92 5.99 -0.61
C HIS A 41 -9.46 4.63 -1.02
N SER A 42 -8.65 3.58 -0.95
CA SER A 42 -8.99 2.26 -1.47
C SER A 42 -10.21 1.65 -0.79
N GLY A 43 -11.18 1.21 -1.58
CA GLY A 43 -12.40 0.58 -1.09
C GLY A 43 -13.45 1.56 -0.53
N LEU A 44 -13.36 2.84 -0.83
CA LEU A 44 -14.35 3.85 -0.42
C LEU A 44 -15.30 4.29 -1.55
N GLY A 45 -15.14 3.76 -2.75
CA GLY A 45 -16.02 4.02 -3.89
C GLY A 45 -15.79 5.36 -4.60
N ARG A 46 -14.89 6.23 -4.09
CA ARG A 46 -14.67 7.57 -4.61
C ARG A 46 -14.23 7.58 -6.07
N TYR A 47 -13.45 6.61 -6.47
CA TYR A 47 -12.90 6.49 -7.82
C TYR A 47 -13.54 5.37 -8.64
N GLY A 48 -14.75 4.94 -8.25
CA GLY A 48 -15.49 3.87 -8.92
C GLY A 48 -15.07 2.46 -8.48
N ASP A 49 -14.26 2.36 -7.45
CA ASP A 49 -13.89 1.09 -6.83
C ASP A 49 -15.02 0.54 -5.95
N ALA A 50 -15.10 -0.77 -5.84
CA ALA A 50 -16.08 -1.43 -4.99
C ALA A 50 -15.84 -1.08 -3.50
N LEU A 51 -16.92 -0.92 -2.75
CA LEU A 51 -16.85 -0.69 -1.31
C LEU A 51 -16.19 -1.88 -0.62
N ASN A 52 -15.10 -1.62 0.07
CA ASN A 52 -14.34 -2.62 0.83
C ASN A 52 -13.69 -1.98 2.06
N PRO A 53 -14.16 -2.26 3.28
CA PRO A 53 -13.60 -1.70 4.50
C PRO A 53 -12.10 -1.99 4.69
N TRP A 54 -11.60 -3.05 4.06
CA TRP A 54 -10.23 -3.52 4.15
C TRP A 54 -9.37 -3.17 2.93
N GLY A 55 -9.87 -2.33 2.03
CA GLY A 55 -9.23 -2.05 0.75
C GLY A 55 -7.79 -1.55 0.89
N ASP A 56 -7.53 -0.68 1.86
CA ASP A 56 -6.21 -0.16 2.18
C ASP A 56 -5.25 -1.24 2.72
N LEU A 57 -5.72 -2.07 3.65
CA LEU A 57 -4.92 -3.14 4.23
C LEU A 57 -4.59 -4.22 3.21
N ILE A 58 -5.55 -4.57 2.35
CA ILE A 58 -5.34 -5.51 1.25
C ILE A 58 -4.31 -4.97 0.25
N ALA A 59 -4.34 -3.67 -0.05
CA ALA A 59 -3.37 -3.05 -0.95
C ALA A 59 -1.93 -3.18 -0.41
N ILE A 60 -1.72 -2.92 0.88
CA ILE A 60 -0.43 -3.04 1.53
C ILE A 60 0.02 -4.52 1.68
N ALA A 61 -0.90 -5.42 1.96
CA ALA A 61 -0.61 -6.86 1.97
C ALA A 61 -0.18 -7.36 0.58
N ARG A 62 -0.81 -6.88 -0.49
CA ARG A 62 -0.41 -7.19 -1.87
C ARG A 62 0.97 -6.63 -2.21
N ALA A 63 1.31 -5.44 -1.72
CA ALA A 63 2.65 -4.88 -1.87
C ALA A 63 3.69 -5.81 -1.26
N TRP A 64 3.44 -6.34 -0.07
CA TRP A 64 4.33 -7.32 0.57
C TRP A 64 4.54 -8.58 -0.30
N CYS A 65 3.49 -9.09 -0.93
CA CYS A 65 3.55 -10.29 -1.78
C CYS A 65 4.44 -10.13 -3.02
N VAL A 66 4.69 -8.93 -3.48
CA VAL A 66 5.52 -8.65 -4.68
C VAL A 66 6.85 -7.98 -4.33
N ALA A 67 7.09 -7.73 -3.06
CA ALA A 67 8.31 -7.12 -2.56
C ALA A 67 9.47 -8.13 -2.52
N ALA A 68 10.68 -7.69 -2.87
CA ALA A 68 11.91 -8.44 -2.61
C ALA A 68 12.20 -8.50 -1.10
N THR A 69 13.07 -9.42 -0.68
CA THR A 69 13.38 -9.67 0.75
C THR A 69 13.85 -8.43 1.49
N ASP A 70 14.61 -7.56 0.84
CA ASP A 70 15.16 -6.31 1.38
C ASP A 70 14.42 -5.06 0.89
N ALA A 71 13.22 -5.25 0.37
CA ALA A 71 12.44 -4.17 -0.22
C ALA A 71 12.08 -3.07 0.78
N LYS A 72 11.96 -1.85 0.24
CA LYS A 72 11.41 -0.69 0.95
C LYS A 72 10.01 -0.38 0.47
N LEU A 73 9.15 -0.05 1.41
CA LEU A 73 7.81 0.47 1.15
C LEU A 73 7.75 1.91 1.63
N VAL A 74 7.42 2.82 0.73
CA VAL A 74 7.23 4.25 1.03
C VAL A 74 5.75 4.59 0.91
N ILE A 75 5.15 4.97 2.02
CA ILE A 75 3.72 5.33 2.07
C ILE A 75 3.56 6.78 2.49
N GLY A 76 2.82 7.55 1.71
CA GLY A 76 2.32 8.85 2.13
C GLY A 76 0.81 8.80 2.35
N VAL A 77 0.36 8.95 3.60
CA VAL A 77 -1.06 8.84 3.99
C VAL A 77 -1.49 9.94 4.94
N MET A 78 -2.79 10.19 4.99
CA MET A 78 -3.40 11.08 5.97
C MET A 78 -3.23 10.52 7.38
N SER A 79 -2.67 11.31 8.28
CA SER A 79 -2.38 10.92 9.66
C SER A 79 -3.09 11.84 10.65
N GLY A 80 -3.33 11.34 11.86
CA GLY A 80 -4.04 12.04 12.93
C GLY A 80 -4.97 11.10 13.68
N ASP A 81 -6.03 11.59 14.24
CA ASP A 81 -7.03 10.76 14.89
C ASP A 81 -7.69 9.82 13.90
N ASP A 82 -7.85 8.55 14.29
CA ASP A 82 -8.47 7.52 13.45
C ASP A 82 -9.85 7.97 12.99
N ARG A 83 -10.04 8.01 11.67
CA ARG A 83 -11.29 8.46 11.05
C ARG A 83 -11.47 7.84 9.66
N ILE A 84 -12.72 7.61 9.30
CA ILE A 84 -13.15 7.39 7.91
C ILE A 84 -14.04 8.58 7.54
N GLU A 85 -13.61 9.32 6.53
CA GLU A 85 -14.44 10.34 5.90
C GLU A 85 -15.14 9.71 4.70
N TRP A 86 -16.46 9.66 4.74
CA TRP A 86 -17.27 9.02 3.73
C TRP A 86 -16.91 9.52 2.32
N ASN A 87 -16.75 8.57 1.40
CA ASN A 87 -16.39 8.85 0.01
C ASN A 87 -15.14 9.76 -0.16
N ALA A 88 -14.26 9.79 0.82
CA ALA A 88 -13.05 10.60 0.78
C ALA A 88 -11.80 9.78 1.09
N HIS A 89 -11.47 9.65 2.35
CA HIS A 89 -10.24 8.97 2.76
C HIS A 89 -10.33 8.46 4.21
N ARG A 90 -9.37 7.60 4.55
CA ARG A 90 -9.08 7.23 5.92
C ARG A 90 -7.98 8.12 6.48
N ARG A 91 -8.05 8.36 7.79
CA ARG A 91 -6.93 8.91 8.57
C ARG A 91 -6.43 7.83 9.50
N TYR A 92 -5.11 7.75 9.62
CA TYR A 92 -4.45 6.70 10.38
C TYR A 92 -3.92 7.27 11.70
N GLY A 93 -4.49 6.78 12.79
CA GLY A 93 -4.10 7.06 14.15
C GLY A 93 -3.63 5.79 14.88
N ARG A 94 -3.81 5.77 16.19
CA ARG A 94 -3.30 4.70 17.04
C ARG A 94 -3.92 3.33 16.78
N LEU A 95 -5.17 3.30 16.32
CA LEU A 95 -5.90 2.06 16.11
C LEU A 95 -5.58 1.44 14.74
N ARG A 96 -5.69 2.23 13.66
CA ARG A 96 -5.60 1.69 12.30
C ARG A 96 -4.17 1.59 11.77
N TYR A 97 -3.28 2.48 12.19
CA TYR A 97 -1.91 2.50 11.70
C TYR A 97 -1.15 1.18 11.92
N PRO A 98 -1.23 0.49 13.08
CA PRO A 98 -0.57 -0.80 13.28
C PRO A 98 -1.00 -1.87 12.27
N TYR A 99 -2.27 -1.89 11.88
CA TYR A 99 -2.77 -2.82 10.88
C TYR A 99 -2.23 -2.51 9.48
N LEU A 100 -2.14 -1.22 9.13
CA LEU A 100 -1.55 -0.79 7.87
C LEU A 100 -0.09 -1.23 7.75
N ALA A 101 0.67 -1.16 8.84
CA ALA A 101 2.08 -1.52 8.92
C ALA A 101 2.34 -3.02 9.17
N THR A 102 1.32 -3.89 9.13
CA THR A 102 1.49 -5.33 9.36
C THR A 102 2.50 -5.93 8.38
N ASN A 103 3.49 -6.68 8.89
CA ASN A 103 4.61 -7.28 8.15
C ASN A 103 5.62 -6.28 7.56
N TRP A 104 5.56 -5.04 8.02
CA TRP A 104 6.52 -4.01 7.67
C TRP A 104 7.12 -3.38 8.92
N GLN A 105 8.43 -3.19 8.91
CA GLN A 105 9.16 -2.53 9.99
C GLN A 105 9.35 -1.05 9.66
N LEU A 106 8.82 -0.18 10.50
CA LEU A 106 9.05 1.27 10.35
C LEU A 106 10.53 1.59 10.56
N GLU A 107 11.14 2.25 9.57
CA GLU A 107 12.53 2.70 9.61
C GLU A 107 12.62 4.23 9.74
N TRP A 108 11.69 4.95 9.14
CA TRP A 108 11.65 6.40 9.18
C TRP A 108 10.24 6.93 8.94
N ALA A 109 9.92 8.05 9.59
CA ALA A 109 8.69 8.78 9.32
C ALA A 109 8.98 10.29 9.28
N SER A 110 8.30 11.00 8.39
CA SER A 110 8.36 12.46 8.34
C SER A 110 7.87 13.08 9.65
N PRO A 111 8.27 14.32 9.96
CA PRO A 111 7.72 15.06 11.10
C PRO A 111 6.20 15.12 11.06
N THR A 112 5.59 15.49 12.18
CA THR A 112 4.14 15.60 12.33
C THR A 112 3.52 16.50 11.26
N GLY A 113 2.38 16.09 10.71
CA GLY A 113 1.66 16.80 9.67
C GLY A 113 0.44 16.01 9.24
N LYS A 114 -0.44 16.63 8.47
CA LYS A 114 -1.67 15.96 7.99
C LYS A 114 -1.39 14.81 7.04
N GLN A 115 -0.39 14.97 6.18
CA GLN A 115 0.06 13.96 5.24
C GLN A 115 1.48 13.53 5.63
N ARG A 116 1.61 12.36 6.22
CA ARG A 116 2.91 11.85 6.67
C ARG A 116 3.44 10.80 5.71
N VAL A 117 4.75 10.85 5.49
CA VAL A 117 5.48 9.83 4.74
C VAL A 117 6.13 8.87 5.74
N HIS A 118 5.99 7.59 5.48
CA HIS A 118 6.60 6.52 6.25
C HIS A 118 7.44 5.66 5.34
N VAL A 119 8.63 5.29 5.79
CA VAL A 119 9.51 4.34 5.10
C VAL A 119 9.59 3.07 5.94
N PHE A 120 9.27 1.96 5.31
CA PHE A 120 9.29 0.64 5.93
C PHE A 120 10.28 -0.29 5.24
N GLY A 121 10.88 -1.18 6.02
CA GLY A 121 11.54 -2.37 5.52
C GLY A 121 10.62 -3.59 5.60
N ARG A 122 10.78 -4.51 4.66
CA ARG A 122 10.03 -5.77 4.69
C ARG A 122 10.47 -6.63 5.87
N ILE A 123 9.51 -7.14 6.63
CA ILE A 123 9.76 -8.19 7.63
C ILE A 123 9.80 -9.54 6.91
N ASP A 124 10.74 -10.40 7.29
CA ASP A 124 10.88 -11.74 6.74
C ASP A 124 9.56 -12.53 6.83
N ALA A 125 9.31 -13.37 5.82
CA ALA A 125 8.14 -14.23 5.74
C ALA A 125 8.00 -15.20 6.93
N ASN A 126 9.09 -15.45 7.66
CA ASN A 126 9.09 -16.27 8.87
C ASN A 126 8.76 -15.50 10.16
N ALA A 127 8.62 -14.17 10.08
CA ALA A 127 8.15 -13.41 11.23
C ALA A 127 6.70 -13.81 11.55
N PRO A 128 6.34 -13.96 12.84
CA PRO A 128 4.98 -14.35 13.20
C PRO A 128 4.01 -13.30 12.64
N LEU A 129 3.09 -13.77 11.81
CA LEU A 129 1.98 -12.97 11.34
C LEU A 129 1.14 -12.62 12.57
N LEU A 130 0.89 -11.35 12.79
CA LEU A 130 -0.17 -10.95 13.69
C LEU A 130 -1.45 -11.53 13.11
N ALA A 131 -2.02 -12.50 13.78
CA ALA A 131 -3.28 -13.10 13.37
C ALA A 131 -4.30 -11.96 13.23
N PRO A 132 -5.02 -11.88 12.11
CA PRO A 132 -6.14 -10.96 12.02
C PRO A 132 -7.13 -11.32 13.11
N LEU A 133 -7.50 -10.35 13.89
CA LEU A 133 -8.56 -10.48 14.89
C LEU A 133 -9.89 -10.78 14.20
#